data_33fb5dd6ae26b3abf570e88bc77b23fa
#
_entry.id   33fb5dd6ae26b3abf570e88bc77b23fa
#
_cell.length_a   1.000
_cell.length_b   1.000
_cell.length_c   1.000
_cell.angle_alpha   90.00
_cell.angle_beta   90.00
_cell.angle_gamma   90.00
#
_symmetry.space_group_name_H-M   'P 1'
#
loop_
_entity.id
_entity.type
_entity.pdbx_description
1 polymer ?
#
loop_
_entity_poly.entity_id
_entity_poly.type
_entity_poly.pdbx_seq_one_letter_code
_entity_poly.pdbx_strand_id
1 'polypeptide(L)'
;MKKILVILFVTFTTSSLYATFSIVAVDTSTGEVGSAGGSCIAGSIIISDIHPGLGAIHTQSYYLGANQNYASSLMDQGYSPAEIIELLEENDVQNNPSIRQYGIIDLFIENNYGMLYEYECAEIEGAIWYGEPSSGELEVCSDPVISRSASFTGYNCSNWKGHINGINYAIQGNILLSEEILLDIEGGFLNTNGSLDQKLMAAIQGAKVPGADTRCLDEGISTLSAFIRVAKVDDEADYYMDLNVNSVIPYYNETGNWLDPVDSLQTLFNIWYSTSFPYVLGDINQDESINILDIIELVNNILSGNIDGIEFYLSDLNGDETLNIQDLITLVNIILES
;
A
#
# COMPACT_ATOMS: atom_id res chain seq x y z
N MET A 1 -37.19 41.43 40.36
CA MET A 1 -36.97 41.04 38.94
C MET A 1 -35.63 40.29 38.88
N LYS A 2 -35.66 38.96 38.76
CA LYS A 2 -34.47 38.12 38.62
C LYS A 2 -34.04 38.14 37.15
N LYS A 3 -32.84 38.63 36.86
CA LYS A 3 -32.25 38.57 35.53
C LYS A 3 -31.73 37.13 35.30
N ILE A 4 -32.34 36.40 34.37
CA ILE A 4 -31.84 35.09 33.92
C ILE A 4 -30.72 35.35 32.91
N LEU A 5 -29.50 34.95 33.24
CA LEU A 5 -28.34 34.97 32.38
C LEU A 5 -28.39 33.67 31.51
N VAL A 6 -28.74 33.81 30.28
CA VAL A 6 -28.68 32.68 29.31
C VAL A 6 -27.23 32.62 28.81
N ILE A 7 -26.46 31.64 29.28
CA ILE A 7 -25.13 31.32 28.74
C ILE A 7 -25.35 30.42 27.51
N LEU A 8 -25.12 30.99 26.33
CA LEU A 8 -25.14 30.26 25.08
C LEU A 8 -23.81 29.48 25.00
N PHE A 9 -23.83 28.18 25.24
CA PHE A 9 -22.69 27.29 24.94
C PHE A 9 -22.65 27.14 23.42
N VAL A 10 -21.75 27.87 22.76
CA VAL A 10 -21.36 27.59 21.38
C VAL A 10 -20.37 26.43 21.46
N THR A 11 -20.84 25.21 21.21
CA THR A 11 -19.96 24.09 20.96
C THR A 11 -19.30 24.30 19.60
N PHE A 12 -18.05 24.80 19.63
CA PHE A 12 -17.18 24.67 18.47
C PHE A 12 -16.91 23.17 18.27
N THR A 13 -17.63 22.56 17.33
CA THR A 13 -17.16 21.29 16.75
C THR A 13 -15.94 21.64 15.92
N THR A 14 -14.75 21.43 16.50
CA THR A 14 -13.52 21.43 15.74
C THR A 14 -13.63 20.25 14.77
N SER A 15 -13.99 20.53 13.52
CA SER A 15 -13.79 19.58 12.45
C SER A 15 -12.28 19.32 12.38
N SER A 16 -11.85 18.15 12.81
CA SER A 16 -10.44 17.76 12.76
C SER A 16 -10.02 17.74 11.29
N LEU A 17 -9.11 18.63 10.93
CA LEU A 17 -8.42 18.62 9.64
C LEU A 17 -7.55 17.36 9.60
N TYR A 18 -7.86 16.42 8.74
CA TYR A 18 -7.09 15.21 8.55
C TYR A 18 -6.11 15.42 7.39
N ALA A 19 -4.86 15.79 7.69
CA ALA A 19 -3.77 15.69 6.73
C ALA A 19 -3.37 14.23 6.60
N THR A 20 -3.01 13.82 5.40
CA THR A 20 -2.74 12.41 5.13
C THR A 20 -1.95 12.30 3.84
N PHE A 21 -1.02 11.36 3.80
CA PHE A 21 -0.48 10.80 2.56
C PHE A 21 -0.88 9.32 2.47
N SER A 22 -1.20 8.86 1.28
CA SER A 22 -1.65 7.49 1.12
C SER A 22 -1.56 6.99 -0.31
N ILE A 23 -1.54 5.67 -0.46
CA ILE A 23 -1.53 4.94 -1.72
C ILE A 23 -2.54 3.79 -1.66
N VAL A 24 -3.33 3.62 -2.71
CA VAL A 24 -4.05 2.38 -3.03
C VAL A 24 -3.42 1.77 -4.27
N ALA A 25 -3.28 0.45 -4.30
CA ALA A 25 -2.64 -0.24 -5.41
C ALA A 25 -3.20 -1.65 -5.60
N VAL A 26 -2.99 -2.22 -6.78
CA VAL A 26 -3.37 -3.58 -7.12
C VAL A 26 -2.25 -4.30 -7.85
N ASP A 27 -2.23 -5.62 -7.76
CA ASP A 27 -1.44 -6.49 -8.62
C ASP A 27 -2.37 -7.27 -9.54
N THR A 28 -2.33 -6.95 -10.84
CA THR A 28 -3.21 -7.58 -11.84
C THR A 28 -2.83 -9.04 -12.13
N SER A 29 -1.62 -9.48 -11.75
CA SER A 29 -1.17 -10.86 -11.94
C SER A 29 -1.66 -11.81 -10.85
N THR A 30 -1.78 -11.30 -9.60
CA THR A 30 -2.22 -12.09 -8.44
C THR A 30 -3.66 -11.80 -8.03
N GLY A 31 -4.23 -10.67 -8.48
CA GLY A 31 -5.53 -10.17 -8.01
C GLY A 31 -5.48 -9.55 -6.62
N GLU A 32 -4.29 -9.33 -6.07
CA GLU A 32 -4.11 -8.70 -4.76
C GLU A 32 -4.48 -7.21 -4.81
N VAL A 33 -5.06 -6.74 -3.71
CA VAL A 33 -5.47 -5.37 -3.52
C VAL A 33 -4.80 -4.83 -2.25
N GLY A 34 -4.22 -3.64 -2.35
CA GLY A 34 -3.46 -3.09 -1.24
C GLY A 34 -3.72 -1.61 -0.97
N SER A 35 -3.41 -1.20 0.24
CA SER A 35 -3.64 0.13 0.78
C SER A 35 -2.60 0.46 1.85
N ALA A 36 -1.99 1.63 1.77
CA ALA A 36 -1.07 2.08 2.80
C ALA A 36 -1.13 3.60 2.97
N GLY A 37 -0.75 4.09 4.15
CA GLY A 37 -0.78 5.53 4.41
C GLY A 37 -0.36 5.92 5.81
N GLY A 38 -0.29 7.24 6.03
CA GLY A 38 0.03 7.83 7.32
C GLY A 38 -0.60 9.22 7.50
N SER A 39 -0.78 9.62 8.76
CA SER A 39 -1.38 10.91 9.12
C SER A 39 -0.89 11.39 10.49
N CYS A 40 -0.75 12.69 10.67
CA CYS A 40 -0.44 13.28 11.98
C CYS A 40 -1.69 13.36 12.89
N ILE A 41 -2.47 12.28 12.87
CA ILE A 41 -3.55 11.98 13.82
C ILE A 41 -3.48 10.50 14.19
N ALA A 42 -4.17 10.12 15.26
CA ALA A 42 -4.39 8.72 15.59
C ALA A 42 -5.38 8.08 14.62
N GLY A 43 -5.13 6.82 14.25
CA GLY A 43 -6.10 6.00 13.49
C GLY A 43 -6.24 6.38 12.03
N SER A 44 -5.15 6.73 11.34
CA SER A 44 -5.19 7.01 9.89
C SER A 44 -5.78 5.88 9.03
N ILE A 45 -5.74 4.65 9.51
CA ILE A 45 -6.30 3.47 8.84
C ILE A 45 -7.80 3.59 8.48
N ILE A 46 -8.54 4.49 9.12
CA ILE A 46 -9.98 4.69 8.83
C ILE A 46 -10.26 5.17 7.41
N ILE A 47 -9.27 5.74 6.71
CA ILE A 47 -9.42 6.20 5.33
C ILE A 47 -9.47 5.05 4.34
N SER A 48 -8.97 3.86 4.75
CA SER A 48 -8.76 2.69 3.92
C SER A 48 -9.99 1.80 3.91
N ASP A 49 -10.49 1.51 2.72
CA ASP A 49 -11.54 0.54 2.46
C ASP A 49 -11.08 -0.40 1.35
N ILE A 50 -10.94 -1.69 1.67
CA ILE A 50 -10.44 -2.72 0.76
C ILE A 50 -11.55 -3.70 0.42
N HIS A 51 -11.69 -3.98 -0.86
CA HIS A 51 -12.58 -4.99 -1.44
C HIS A 51 -11.72 -6.09 -2.06
N PRO A 52 -11.51 -7.24 -1.36
CA PRO A 52 -10.65 -8.32 -1.83
C PRO A 52 -10.98 -8.75 -3.27
N GLY A 53 -9.96 -8.86 -4.12
CA GLY A 53 -10.11 -9.22 -5.53
C GLY A 53 -10.89 -8.23 -6.40
N LEU A 54 -11.28 -7.07 -5.85
CA LEU A 54 -12.07 -6.07 -6.58
C LEU A 54 -11.39 -4.70 -6.63
N GLY A 55 -10.94 -4.15 -5.49
CA GLY A 55 -10.31 -2.84 -5.49
C GLY A 55 -10.12 -2.23 -4.12
N ALA A 56 -9.65 -0.98 -4.08
CA ALA A 56 -9.46 -0.22 -2.84
C ALA A 56 -9.86 1.25 -3.00
N ILE A 57 -10.36 1.83 -1.92
CA ILE A 57 -10.84 3.19 -1.82
C ILE A 57 -10.13 3.89 -0.66
N HIS A 58 -9.55 5.06 -0.93
CA HIS A 58 -9.16 6.02 0.10
C HIS A 58 -10.06 7.24 0.09
N THR A 59 -10.57 7.60 1.26
CA THR A 59 -11.32 8.83 1.48
C THR A 59 -10.63 9.64 2.57
N GLN A 60 -10.13 10.82 2.24
CA GLN A 60 -9.31 11.63 3.15
C GLN A 60 -9.56 13.13 3.01
N SER A 61 -8.72 13.96 3.62
CA SER A 61 -8.88 15.38 3.89
C SER A 61 -9.95 15.58 4.98
N TYR A 62 -11.10 16.06 4.71
CA TYR A 62 -12.20 16.05 5.68
C TYR A 62 -12.95 14.72 5.58
N TYR A 63 -12.37 13.67 6.17
CA TYR A 63 -12.93 12.31 6.15
C TYR A 63 -14.39 12.30 6.58
N LEU A 64 -15.20 11.54 5.84
CA LEU A 64 -16.62 11.33 6.15
C LEU A 64 -17.01 9.88 5.83
N GLY A 65 -17.26 9.08 6.87
CA GLY A 65 -17.62 7.67 6.72
C GLY A 65 -18.84 7.40 5.82
N ALA A 66 -19.79 8.35 5.76
CA ALA A 66 -20.94 8.21 4.87
C ALA A 66 -20.55 8.28 3.38
N ASN A 67 -19.57 9.11 3.01
CA ASN A 67 -19.04 9.15 1.63
C ASN A 67 -18.24 7.88 1.32
N GLN A 68 -17.45 7.40 2.27
CA GLN A 68 -16.70 6.13 2.12
C GLN A 68 -17.67 4.96 1.91
N ASN A 69 -18.68 4.81 2.76
CA ASN A 69 -19.69 3.75 2.61
C ASN A 69 -20.46 3.85 1.28
N TYR A 70 -20.68 5.06 0.78
CA TYR A 70 -21.31 5.25 -0.52
C TYR A 70 -20.38 4.80 -1.66
N ALA A 71 -19.11 5.21 -1.63
CA ALA A 71 -18.10 4.75 -2.59
C ALA A 71 -17.93 3.22 -2.57
N SER A 72 -17.87 2.62 -1.38
CA SER A 72 -17.84 1.18 -1.15
C SER A 72 -19.00 0.46 -1.85
N SER A 73 -20.22 0.95 -1.61
CA SER A 73 -21.43 0.41 -2.25
C SER A 73 -21.42 0.53 -3.78
N LEU A 74 -20.83 1.59 -4.34
CA LEU A 74 -20.72 1.77 -5.79
C LEU A 74 -19.66 0.81 -6.38
N MET A 75 -18.55 0.61 -5.69
CA MET A 75 -17.52 -0.35 -6.09
C MET A 75 -18.09 -1.78 -6.13
N ASP A 76 -18.85 -2.18 -5.11
CA ASP A 76 -19.54 -3.48 -5.07
C ASP A 76 -20.57 -3.65 -6.20
N GLN A 77 -21.10 -2.56 -6.74
CA GLN A 77 -22.01 -2.55 -7.89
C GLN A 77 -21.28 -2.54 -9.25
N GLY A 78 -19.92 -2.48 -9.25
CA GLY A 78 -19.09 -2.52 -10.45
C GLY A 78 -18.89 -1.17 -11.15
N TYR A 79 -19.20 -0.05 -10.48
CA TYR A 79 -18.85 1.28 -11.00
C TYR A 79 -17.34 1.45 -11.06
N SER A 80 -16.86 2.07 -12.12
CA SER A 80 -15.43 2.38 -12.27
C SER A 80 -14.97 3.45 -11.27
N PRO A 81 -13.69 3.51 -10.94
CA PRO A 81 -13.12 4.57 -10.07
C PRO A 81 -13.51 5.99 -10.47
N ALA A 82 -13.53 6.28 -11.77
CA ALA A 82 -13.91 7.60 -12.27
C ALA A 82 -15.40 7.89 -12.03
N GLU A 83 -16.29 6.94 -12.32
CA GLU A 83 -17.74 7.09 -12.07
C GLU A 83 -18.03 7.22 -10.56
N ILE A 84 -17.31 6.47 -9.71
CA ILE A 84 -17.45 6.60 -8.25
C ILE A 84 -17.10 8.01 -7.80
N ILE A 85 -16.01 8.59 -8.32
CA ILE A 85 -15.61 9.96 -7.97
C ILE A 85 -16.65 10.98 -8.43
N GLU A 86 -17.15 10.89 -9.66
CA GLU A 86 -18.22 11.77 -10.17
C GLU A 86 -19.46 11.72 -9.26
N LEU A 87 -19.89 10.51 -8.89
CA LEU A 87 -21.05 10.32 -8.01
C LEU A 87 -20.79 10.82 -6.58
N LEU A 88 -19.56 10.73 -6.07
CA LEU A 88 -19.17 11.29 -4.78
C LEU A 88 -19.17 12.83 -4.79
N GLU A 89 -18.77 13.46 -5.91
CA GLU A 89 -18.84 14.92 -6.06
C GLU A 89 -20.29 15.41 -6.10
N GLU A 90 -21.17 14.70 -6.82
CA GLU A 90 -22.59 15.03 -6.95
C GLU A 90 -23.39 14.79 -5.65
N ASN A 91 -23.02 13.77 -4.87
CA ASN A 91 -23.79 13.28 -3.73
C ASN A 91 -23.04 13.41 -2.39
N ASP A 92 -22.03 14.32 -2.27
CA ASP A 92 -21.37 14.57 -1.00
C ASP A 92 -22.41 14.88 0.09
N VAL A 93 -22.40 14.12 1.19
CA VAL A 93 -23.43 14.18 2.24
C VAL A 93 -23.51 15.57 2.89
N GLN A 94 -22.44 16.36 2.84
CA GLN A 94 -22.41 17.73 3.35
C GLN A 94 -22.52 18.78 2.24
N ASN A 95 -22.76 18.38 0.98
CA ASN A 95 -22.76 19.24 -0.21
C ASN A 95 -21.49 20.10 -0.33
N ASN A 96 -20.34 19.53 0.02
CA ASN A 96 -19.06 20.23 -0.01
C ASN A 96 -17.92 19.32 -0.50
N PRO A 97 -17.97 18.81 -1.75
CA PRO A 97 -16.92 17.95 -2.29
C PRO A 97 -15.57 18.68 -2.39
N SER A 98 -15.59 20.02 -2.43
CA SER A 98 -14.38 20.83 -2.59
C SER A 98 -13.32 20.65 -1.49
N ILE A 99 -13.68 20.07 -0.34
CA ILE A 99 -12.78 19.79 0.78
C ILE A 99 -12.38 18.30 0.86
N ARG A 100 -12.86 17.46 -0.06
CA ARG A 100 -12.61 16.02 -0.06
C ARG A 100 -11.39 15.67 -0.91
N GLN A 101 -10.78 14.54 -0.58
CA GLN A 101 -9.74 13.95 -1.40
C GLN A 101 -9.98 12.43 -1.48
N TYR A 102 -9.97 11.89 -2.68
CA TYR A 102 -10.23 10.49 -2.96
C TYR A 102 -9.11 9.89 -3.81
N GLY A 103 -8.77 8.63 -3.57
CA GLY A 103 -7.95 7.80 -4.43
C GLY A 103 -8.60 6.44 -4.52
N ILE A 104 -8.92 5.98 -5.71
CA ILE A 104 -9.68 4.75 -5.96
C ILE A 104 -8.98 3.95 -7.05
N ILE A 105 -8.90 2.66 -6.84
CA ILE A 105 -8.38 1.72 -7.83
C ILE A 105 -9.25 0.46 -7.85
N ASP A 106 -9.44 -0.14 -9.01
CA ASP A 106 -10.09 -1.43 -9.14
C ASP A 106 -9.34 -2.38 -10.08
N LEU A 107 -9.70 -3.66 -9.97
CA LEU A 107 -9.40 -4.72 -10.91
C LEU A 107 -10.63 -4.91 -11.80
N PHE A 108 -10.41 -4.92 -13.09
CA PHE A 108 -11.48 -5.02 -14.08
C PHE A 108 -11.13 -6.08 -15.12
N ILE A 109 -12.09 -6.94 -15.43
CA ILE A 109 -11.98 -7.90 -16.52
C ILE A 109 -12.57 -7.26 -17.78
N GLU A 110 -11.72 -6.96 -18.76
CA GLU A 110 -12.16 -6.36 -20.01
C GLU A 110 -12.80 -7.41 -20.92
N ASN A 111 -14.11 -7.53 -20.88
CA ASN A 111 -14.89 -8.47 -21.70
C ASN A 111 -14.94 -8.06 -23.19
N ASN A 112 -13.86 -7.57 -23.77
CA ASN A 112 -13.80 -7.16 -25.17
C ASN A 112 -13.57 -8.35 -26.14
N TYR A 113 -13.21 -9.51 -25.61
CA TYR A 113 -12.88 -10.70 -26.40
C TYR A 113 -14.04 -11.69 -26.54
N GLY A 114 -15.23 -11.28 -26.23
CA GLY A 114 -16.43 -12.11 -26.19
C GLY A 114 -16.82 -12.75 -27.51
N MET A 115 -15.94 -13.46 -28.17
CA MET A 115 -16.05 -14.47 -29.25
C MET A 115 -14.71 -14.71 -29.97
N LEU A 116 -13.63 -14.80 -29.25
CA LEU A 116 -12.39 -15.34 -29.83
C LEU A 116 -12.49 -16.85 -29.81
N TYR A 117 -12.38 -17.45 -31.02
CA TYR A 117 -12.26 -18.89 -31.16
C TYR A 117 -10.95 -19.37 -30.55
N GLU A 118 -10.93 -20.55 -29.97
CA GLU A 118 -9.86 -21.21 -29.19
C GLU A 118 -8.43 -21.13 -29.76
N TYR A 119 -8.26 -20.74 -31.03
CA TYR A 119 -6.97 -20.66 -31.71
C TYR A 119 -6.27 -19.30 -31.62
N GLU A 120 -6.93 -18.25 -31.15
CA GLU A 120 -6.40 -16.88 -31.18
C GLU A 120 -5.88 -16.41 -29.82
N CYS A 121 -6.09 -17.18 -28.77
CA CYS A 121 -5.70 -16.82 -27.41
C CYS A 121 -4.19 -16.64 -27.24
N ALA A 122 -3.37 -17.40 -27.97
CA ALA A 122 -1.90 -17.30 -27.85
C ALA A 122 -1.31 -15.99 -28.36
N GLU A 123 -2.09 -15.20 -29.11
CA GLU A 123 -1.68 -13.92 -29.69
C GLU A 123 -2.15 -12.71 -28.85
N ILE A 124 -2.94 -12.94 -27.76
CA ILE A 124 -3.44 -11.86 -26.92
C ILE A 124 -2.40 -11.55 -25.84
N GLU A 125 -1.82 -10.36 -25.93
CA GLU A 125 -0.89 -9.87 -24.92
C GLU A 125 -1.65 -9.65 -23.57
N GLY A 126 -1.20 -10.33 -22.51
CA GLY A 126 -1.82 -10.26 -21.17
C GLY A 126 -2.91 -11.29 -20.88
N ALA A 127 -3.26 -12.19 -21.81
CA ALA A 127 -4.19 -13.28 -21.52
C ALA A 127 -3.58 -14.28 -20.53
N ILE A 128 -4.36 -14.67 -19.52
CA ILE A 128 -3.95 -15.65 -18.51
C ILE A 128 -4.45 -17.03 -18.94
N TRP A 129 -3.53 -18.00 -19.01
CA TRP A 129 -3.84 -19.38 -19.38
C TRP A 129 -4.16 -20.20 -18.13
N TYR A 130 -5.30 -20.88 -18.13
CA TYR A 130 -5.66 -21.87 -17.14
C TYR A 130 -5.72 -23.26 -17.79
N GLY A 131 -4.81 -24.15 -17.41
CA GLY A 131 -4.79 -25.55 -17.84
C GLY A 131 -3.38 -26.13 -17.90
N GLU A 132 -3.27 -27.43 -17.66
CA GLU A 132 -2.03 -28.20 -17.84
C GLU A 132 -1.87 -28.60 -19.31
N PRO A 133 -0.77 -28.26 -20.00
CA PRO A 133 -0.56 -28.53 -21.42
C PRO A 133 -0.57 -30.02 -21.81
N SER A 134 -0.60 -30.92 -20.84
CA SER A 134 -0.43 -32.36 -21.05
C SER A 134 -1.73 -33.19 -21.04
N SER A 135 -2.88 -32.60 -20.75
CA SER A 135 -4.13 -33.38 -20.54
C SER A 135 -5.02 -33.51 -21.76
N GLY A 136 -4.77 -32.77 -22.84
CA GLY A 136 -5.66 -32.75 -24.01
C GLY A 136 -7.03 -32.14 -23.71
N GLU A 137 -7.19 -31.49 -22.57
CA GLU A 137 -8.34 -30.68 -22.24
C GLU A 137 -8.21 -29.30 -22.88
N LEU A 138 -9.35 -28.71 -23.24
CA LEU A 138 -9.44 -27.36 -23.79
C LEU A 138 -8.76 -26.34 -22.91
N GLU A 139 -7.71 -25.69 -23.40
CA GLU A 139 -7.12 -24.52 -22.79
C GLU A 139 -8.13 -23.36 -22.89
N VAL A 140 -8.59 -22.85 -21.76
CA VAL A 140 -9.52 -21.74 -21.71
C VAL A 140 -8.70 -20.46 -21.48
N CYS A 141 -8.77 -19.54 -22.42
CA CYS A 141 -8.25 -18.19 -22.16
C CYS A 141 -9.18 -17.42 -21.24
N SER A 142 -8.64 -16.80 -20.24
CA SER A 142 -9.38 -15.77 -19.50
C SER A 142 -9.10 -14.39 -20.11
N ASP A 143 -10.09 -13.53 -20.06
CA ASP A 143 -9.88 -12.12 -20.40
C ASP A 143 -8.80 -11.51 -19.50
N PRO A 144 -7.94 -10.62 -20.02
CA PRO A 144 -6.90 -10.01 -19.21
C PRO A 144 -7.51 -9.19 -18.07
N VAL A 145 -6.96 -9.37 -16.88
CA VAL A 145 -7.29 -8.50 -15.73
C VAL A 145 -6.49 -7.22 -15.90
N ILE A 146 -7.17 -6.11 -15.99
CA ILE A 146 -6.57 -4.77 -16.01
C ILE A 146 -6.95 -4.02 -14.74
N SER A 147 -6.22 -2.95 -14.46
CA SER A 147 -6.57 -2.03 -13.38
C SER A 147 -7.08 -0.70 -13.93
N ARG A 148 -7.97 -0.05 -13.16
CA ARG A 148 -8.41 1.30 -13.41
C ARG A 148 -8.18 2.13 -12.17
N SER A 149 -7.57 3.30 -12.30
CA SER A 149 -7.32 4.21 -11.18
C SER A 149 -7.93 5.58 -11.44
N ALA A 150 -8.41 6.24 -10.40
CA ALA A 150 -8.84 7.62 -10.43
C ALA A 150 -8.60 8.30 -9.10
N SER A 151 -8.34 9.60 -9.13
CA SER A 151 -8.18 10.42 -7.93
C SER A 151 -8.86 11.77 -8.06
N PHE A 152 -9.29 12.29 -6.92
CA PHE A 152 -9.85 13.63 -6.80
C PHE A 152 -9.20 14.38 -5.65
N THR A 153 -8.82 15.63 -5.89
CA THR A 153 -8.35 16.56 -4.85
C THR A 153 -9.14 17.85 -4.93
N GLY A 154 -10.05 18.04 -3.99
CA GLY A 154 -10.89 19.22 -3.92
C GLY A 154 -10.06 20.50 -3.76
N TYR A 155 -10.48 21.58 -4.42
CA TYR A 155 -9.70 22.83 -4.46
C TYR A 155 -9.55 23.51 -3.09
N ASN A 156 -10.42 23.23 -2.14
CA ASN A 156 -10.39 23.72 -0.77
C ASN A 156 -9.71 22.75 0.22
N CYS A 157 -9.15 21.62 -0.22
CA CYS A 157 -8.23 20.85 0.61
C CYS A 157 -7.05 21.72 1.02
N SER A 158 -6.49 21.49 2.20
CA SER A 158 -5.40 22.31 2.70
C SER A 158 -4.06 21.99 2.00
N ASN A 159 -3.24 23.00 1.77
CA ASN A 159 -1.97 22.92 1.07
C ASN A 159 -0.84 22.36 1.97
N TRP A 160 0.22 21.72 1.42
CA TRP A 160 0.33 21.29 0.03
C TRP A 160 -0.61 20.10 -0.20
N LYS A 161 -1.16 19.97 -1.39
CA LYS A 161 -2.12 18.91 -1.73
C LYS A 161 -1.98 18.53 -3.19
N GLY A 162 -2.21 17.26 -3.50
CA GLY A 162 -2.17 16.73 -4.86
C GLY A 162 -2.47 15.24 -4.90
N HIS A 163 -2.41 14.68 -6.10
CA HIS A 163 -2.51 13.26 -6.34
C HIS A 163 -1.71 12.85 -7.58
N ILE A 164 -1.36 11.57 -7.65
CA ILE A 164 -0.71 10.92 -8.80
C ILE A 164 -1.50 9.66 -9.12
N ASN A 165 -1.83 9.44 -10.39
CA ASN A 165 -2.44 8.20 -10.87
C ASN A 165 -1.46 7.46 -11.77
N GLY A 166 -1.20 6.20 -11.46
CA GLY A 166 -0.49 5.27 -12.31
C GLY A 166 -1.39 4.15 -12.80
N ILE A 167 -0.84 3.20 -13.55
CA ILE A 167 -1.61 2.08 -14.07
C ILE A 167 -2.20 1.26 -12.92
N ASN A 168 -1.36 0.87 -11.94
CA ASN A 168 -1.74 -0.04 -10.86
C ASN A 168 -1.80 0.65 -9.48
N TYR A 169 -1.86 1.97 -9.41
CA TYR A 169 -1.91 2.71 -8.15
C TYR A 169 -2.56 4.08 -8.29
N ALA A 170 -3.04 4.59 -7.14
CA ALA A 170 -3.42 5.98 -6.96
C ALA A 170 -2.83 6.49 -5.63
N ILE A 171 -2.12 7.62 -5.69
CA ILE A 171 -1.44 8.27 -4.56
C ILE A 171 -2.08 9.63 -4.34
N GLN A 172 -2.35 9.98 -3.09
CA GLN A 172 -2.92 11.28 -2.75
C GLN A 172 -2.38 11.80 -1.42
N GLY A 173 -2.37 13.11 -1.28
CA GLY A 173 -1.98 13.75 -0.04
C GLY A 173 -2.47 15.19 0.10
N ASN A 174 -2.60 15.62 1.34
CA ASN A 174 -2.98 17.00 1.71
C ASN A 174 -2.28 17.42 3.02
N ILE A 175 -2.08 18.73 3.20
CA ILE A 175 -1.28 19.34 4.28
C ILE A 175 0.15 18.78 4.30
N LEU A 176 0.68 18.38 3.15
CA LEU A 176 2.02 17.84 3.02
C LEU A 176 3.08 18.96 3.03
N LEU A 177 4.31 18.57 3.30
CA LEU A 177 5.46 19.46 3.25
C LEU A 177 5.64 20.02 1.82
N SER A 178 5.54 19.14 0.82
CA SER A 178 5.69 19.49 -0.60
C SER A 178 5.18 18.35 -1.50
N GLU A 179 5.29 18.54 -2.82
CA GLU A 179 4.99 17.54 -3.84
C GLU A 179 5.91 16.34 -3.76
N GLU A 180 7.16 16.55 -3.37
CA GLU A 180 8.19 15.51 -3.29
C GLU A 180 7.73 14.32 -2.43
N ILE A 181 6.89 14.54 -1.41
CA ILE A 181 6.35 13.43 -0.61
C ILE A 181 5.57 12.43 -1.47
N LEU A 182 4.78 12.88 -2.43
CA LEU A 182 4.05 11.99 -3.34
C LEU A 182 4.97 11.33 -4.37
N LEU A 183 5.98 12.07 -4.86
CA LEU A 183 6.98 11.55 -5.79
C LEU A 183 7.87 10.49 -5.12
N ASP A 184 8.21 10.66 -3.85
CA ASP A 184 9.00 9.69 -3.09
C ASP A 184 8.18 8.42 -2.79
N ILE A 185 6.86 8.54 -2.51
CA ILE A 185 5.93 7.40 -2.41
C ILE A 185 5.89 6.64 -3.75
N GLU A 186 5.70 7.36 -4.86
CA GLU A 186 5.69 6.76 -6.20
C GLU A 186 7.03 6.08 -6.52
N GLY A 187 8.13 6.75 -6.22
CA GLY A 187 9.47 6.20 -6.40
C GLY A 187 9.71 4.92 -5.62
N GLY A 188 9.29 4.87 -4.35
CA GLY A 188 9.35 3.67 -3.52
C GLY A 188 8.54 2.53 -4.10
N PHE A 189 7.31 2.82 -4.55
CA PHE A 189 6.42 1.82 -5.16
C PHE A 189 6.97 1.25 -6.47
N LEU A 190 7.43 2.11 -7.38
CA LEU A 190 7.84 1.72 -8.73
C LEU A 190 9.23 1.08 -8.79
N ASN A 191 10.16 1.49 -7.91
CA ASN A 191 11.54 1.01 -7.95
C ASN A 191 11.74 -0.26 -7.12
N THR A 192 10.74 -0.70 -6.35
CA THR A 192 10.81 -1.93 -5.58
C THR A 192 10.35 -3.11 -6.42
N ASN A 193 11.24 -4.10 -6.55
CA ASN A 193 10.88 -5.41 -7.10
C ASN A 193 10.28 -6.26 -5.97
N GLY A 194 9.25 -7.05 -6.28
CA GLY A 194 8.63 -7.94 -5.30
C GLY A 194 7.11 -7.87 -5.28
N SER A 195 6.53 -8.46 -4.24
CA SER A 195 5.08 -8.53 -4.01
C SER A 195 4.45 -7.17 -3.72
N LEU A 196 3.13 -7.09 -3.78
CA LEU A 196 2.38 -5.85 -3.57
C LEU A 196 2.64 -5.25 -2.17
N ASP A 197 2.75 -6.07 -1.15
CA ASP A 197 3.04 -5.67 0.22
C ASP A 197 4.44 -5.04 0.36
N GLN A 198 5.47 -5.61 -0.28
CA GLN A 198 6.82 -5.04 -0.31
C GLN A 198 6.85 -3.68 -1.00
N LYS A 199 6.19 -3.55 -2.16
CA LYS A 199 6.07 -2.28 -2.88
C LYS A 199 5.34 -1.20 -2.07
N LEU A 200 4.26 -1.58 -1.38
CA LEU A 200 3.51 -0.65 -0.51
C LEU A 200 4.33 -0.22 0.71
N MET A 201 5.08 -1.13 1.32
CA MET A 201 5.95 -0.76 2.45
C MET A 201 7.05 0.20 2.01
N ALA A 202 7.70 -0.07 0.87
CA ALA A 202 8.70 0.83 0.29
C ALA A 202 8.11 2.20 -0.09
N ALA A 203 6.87 2.23 -0.61
CA ALA A 203 6.15 3.47 -0.88
C ALA A 203 5.99 4.33 0.38
N ILE A 204 5.56 3.73 1.49
CA ILE A 204 5.38 4.47 2.75
C ILE A 204 6.72 4.87 3.36
N GLN A 205 7.79 4.10 3.18
CA GLN A 205 9.16 4.50 3.55
C GLN A 205 9.61 5.75 2.75
N GLY A 206 9.21 5.89 1.49
CA GLY A 206 9.45 7.11 0.70
C GLY A 206 8.87 8.37 1.37
N ALA A 207 7.72 8.26 2.03
CA ALA A 207 7.12 9.38 2.77
C ALA A 207 7.73 9.64 4.15
N LYS A 208 8.73 8.86 4.58
CA LYS A 208 9.38 9.03 5.89
C LYS A 208 10.32 10.23 5.91
N VAL A 209 9.75 11.40 5.85
CA VAL A 209 10.45 12.70 5.94
C VAL A 209 9.90 13.47 7.14
N PRO A 210 10.72 14.03 8.04
CA PRO A 210 10.22 14.85 9.14
C PRO A 210 9.30 15.96 8.64
N GLY A 211 8.05 15.96 9.12
CA GLY A 211 7.02 16.86 8.65
C GLY A 211 6.42 16.53 7.29
N ALA A 212 6.53 15.29 6.80
CA ALA A 212 5.78 14.87 5.60
C ALA A 212 4.32 15.27 5.72
N ASP A 213 3.69 14.97 6.85
CA ASP A 213 2.52 15.70 7.34
C ASP A 213 3.02 16.91 8.15
N THR A 214 2.79 18.13 7.65
CA THR A 214 3.38 19.36 8.24
C THR A 214 3.02 19.60 9.68
N ARG A 215 1.96 18.98 10.19
CA ARG A 215 1.55 19.07 11.60
C ARG A 215 2.49 18.33 12.54
N CYS A 216 3.25 17.36 12.03
CA CYS A 216 4.24 16.59 12.76
C CYS A 216 5.68 17.13 12.62
N LEU A 217 5.85 18.31 12.00
CA LEU A 217 7.17 18.89 11.75
C LEU A 217 7.91 19.26 13.04
N ASP A 218 7.20 19.84 14.00
CA ASP A 218 7.79 20.28 15.28
C ASP A 218 8.27 19.09 16.13
N GLU A 219 7.66 17.92 15.95
CA GLU A 219 8.04 16.67 16.60
C GLU A 219 9.20 15.96 15.88
N GLY A 220 9.53 16.36 14.66
CA GLY A 220 10.61 15.80 13.86
C GLY A 220 10.32 14.40 13.31
N ILE A 221 9.04 14.05 13.17
CA ILE A 221 8.55 12.78 12.61
C ILE A 221 7.73 13.02 11.35
N SER A 222 7.54 11.96 10.54
CA SER A 222 6.75 12.05 9.31
C SER A 222 5.25 12.11 9.58
N THR A 223 4.78 11.41 10.61
CA THR A 223 3.36 11.15 10.89
C THR A 223 3.16 10.70 12.34
N LEU A 224 1.91 10.60 12.84
CA LEU A 224 1.56 10.04 14.16
C LEU A 224 0.98 8.64 14.10
N SER A 225 0.46 8.24 12.95
CA SER A 225 -0.03 6.89 12.70
C SER A 225 0.26 6.49 11.27
N ALA A 226 0.53 5.20 11.05
CA ALA A 226 0.78 4.63 9.74
C ALA A 226 0.14 3.24 9.64
N PHE A 227 -0.22 2.83 8.45
CA PHE A 227 -0.82 1.52 8.20
C PHE A 227 -0.41 0.96 6.84
N ILE A 228 -0.49 -0.37 6.72
CA ILE A 228 -0.41 -1.11 5.47
C ILE A 228 -1.40 -2.29 5.53
N ARG A 229 -2.12 -2.50 4.46
CA ARG A 229 -3.09 -3.57 4.28
C ARG A 229 -2.94 -4.19 2.91
N VAL A 230 -3.02 -5.51 2.84
CA VAL A 230 -3.11 -6.26 1.58
C VAL A 230 -4.14 -7.35 1.75
N ALA A 231 -5.03 -7.47 0.77
CA ALA A 231 -6.01 -8.54 0.67
C ALA A 231 -5.76 -9.38 -0.57
N LYS A 232 -5.90 -10.69 -0.43
CA LYS A 232 -5.95 -11.66 -1.52
C LYS A 232 -7.39 -11.80 -2.02
N VAL A 233 -7.53 -12.40 -3.19
CA VAL A 233 -8.85 -12.55 -3.85
C VAL A 233 -9.87 -13.25 -2.97
N ASP A 234 -9.45 -14.26 -2.20
CA ASP A 234 -10.31 -15.10 -1.39
C ASP A 234 -10.41 -14.65 0.08
N ASP A 235 -9.85 -13.51 0.44
CA ASP A 235 -9.95 -12.98 1.80
C ASP A 235 -11.39 -12.52 2.08
N GLU A 236 -11.90 -12.85 3.28
CA GLU A 236 -13.24 -12.43 3.73
C GLU A 236 -13.14 -11.32 4.78
N ALA A 237 -13.02 -11.69 6.06
CA ALA A 237 -12.99 -10.75 7.17
C ALA A 237 -11.57 -10.40 7.64
N ASP A 238 -10.64 -11.33 7.48
CA ASP A 238 -9.24 -11.17 7.88
C ASP A 238 -8.40 -11.04 6.61
N TYR A 239 -7.79 -9.89 6.39
CA TYR A 239 -6.92 -9.67 5.25
C TYR A 239 -5.60 -10.43 5.41
N TYR A 240 -5.01 -10.82 4.28
CA TYR A 240 -3.66 -11.40 4.21
C TYR A 240 -2.65 -10.63 5.06
N MET A 241 -2.69 -9.29 4.99
CA MET A 241 -1.93 -8.39 5.86
C MET A 241 -2.81 -7.24 6.35
N ASP A 242 -2.80 -6.97 7.65
CA ASP A 242 -3.43 -5.78 8.26
C ASP A 242 -2.55 -5.29 9.42
N LEU A 243 -1.63 -4.38 9.13
CA LEU A 243 -0.69 -3.82 10.09
C LEU A 243 -0.94 -2.33 10.26
N ASN A 244 -0.97 -1.88 11.50
CA ASN A 244 -1.07 -0.45 11.78
C ASN A 244 -0.31 -0.06 13.05
N VAL A 245 0.23 1.15 13.02
CA VAL A 245 0.81 1.84 14.17
C VAL A 245 -0.10 3.01 14.49
N ASN A 246 -0.72 2.95 15.66
CA ASN A 246 -1.63 3.98 16.12
C ASN A 246 -1.05 4.62 17.38
N SER A 247 -0.14 5.56 17.20
CA SER A 247 0.51 6.24 18.32
C SER A 247 -0.35 7.40 18.79
N VAL A 248 -1.04 7.24 19.91
CA VAL A 248 -1.78 8.31 20.61
C VAL A 248 -0.85 9.09 21.53
N ILE A 249 0.28 8.51 21.88
CA ILE A 249 1.30 9.09 22.78
C ILE A 249 2.65 8.95 22.08
N PRO A 250 3.45 10.02 22.02
CA PRO A 250 4.77 9.97 21.43
C PRO A 250 5.63 8.92 22.14
N TYR A 251 6.12 7.95 21.40
CA TYR A 251 7.17 7.08 21.87
C TYR A 251 8.51 7.78 21.64
N TYR A 252 9.31 7.86 22.71
CA TYR A 252 10.67 8.35 22.61
C TYR A 252 11.64 7.16 22.56
N ASN A 253 12.65 7.25 21.72
CA ASN A 253 13.76 6.31 21.75
C ASN A 253 14.65 6.57 22.98
N GLU A 254 15.67 5.74 23.20
CA GLU A 254 16.62 5.87 24.32
C GLU A 254 17.36 7.22 24.34
N THR A 255 17.43 7.92 23.22
CA THR A 255 18.04 9.25 23.09
C THR A 255 17.04 10.39 23.32
N GLY A 256 15.77 10.10 23.60
CA GLY A 256 14.73 11.09 23.85
C GLY A 256 14.11 11.69 22.58
N ASN A 257 14.39 11.10 21.40
CA ASN A 257 13.74 11.48 20.15
C ASN A 257 12.46 10.67 19.95
N TRP A 258 11.49 11.25 19.24
CA TRP A 258 10.29 10.54 18.83
C TRP A 258 10.62 9.37 17.89
N LEU A 259 9.96 8.24 18.10
CA LEU A 259 9.99 7.15 17.13
C LEU A 259 9.00 7.47 16.00
N ASP A 260 9.50 7.47 14.78
CA ASP A 260 8.65 7.65 13.62
C ASP A 260 7.72 6.42 13.45
N PRO A 261 6.40 6.60 13.33
CA PRO A 261 5.48 5.49 13.14
C PRO A 261 5.74 4.65 11.88
N VAL A 262 6.35 5.22 10.85
CA VAL A 262 6.75 4.46 9.64
C VAL A 262 7.86 3.46 9.96
N ASP A 263 8.84 3.80 10.82
CA ASP A 263 9.86 2.84 11.29
C ASP A 263 9.23 1.74 12.15
N SER A 264 8.27 2.12 12.99
CA SER A 264 7.54 1.16 13.81
C SER A 264 6.70 0.21 12.93
N LEU A 265 6.09 0.73 11.86
CA LEU A 265 5.35 -0.07 10.89
C LEU A 265 6.27 -1.03 10.14
N GLN A 266 7.48 -0.57 9.72
CA GLN A 266 8.50 -1.43 9.12
C GLN A 266 8.90 -2.58 10.05
N THR A 267 9.05 -2.29 11.35
CA THR A 267 9.35 -3.32 12.34
C THR A 267 8.22 -4.36 12.43
N LEU A 268 6.95 -3.93 12.44
CA LEU A 268 5.81 -4.85 12.41
C LEU A 268 5.76 -5.66 11.12
N PHE A 269 6.04 -5.03 9.99
CA PHE A 269 6.12 -5.68 8.69
C PHE A 269 7.19 -6.79 8.69
N ASN A 270 8.39 -6.52 9.18
CA ASN A 270 9.47 -7.50 9.27
C ASN A 270 9.11 -8.68 10.21
N ILE A 271 8.46 -8.40 11.35
CA ILE A 271 7.96 -9.43 12.26
C ILE A 271 6.88 -10.27 11.57
N TRP A 272 5.93 -9.65 10.90
CA TRP A 272 4.87 -10.34 10.17
C TRP A 272 5.46 -11.25 9.09
N TYR A 273 6.42 -10.76 8.31
CA TYR A 273 7.13 -11.53 7.30
C TYR A 273 7.82 -12.75 7.92
N SER A 274 8.60 -12.58 8.99
CA SER A 274 9.32 -13.67 9.64
C SER A 274 8.42 -14.73 10.27
N THR A 275 7.18 -14.38 10.61
CA THR A 275 6.20 -15.31 11.20
C THR A 275 5.30 -15.99 10.16
N SER A 276 4.99 -15.29 9.07
CA SER A 276 4.13 -15.78 7.99
C SER A 276 4.90 -16.67 7.00
N PHE A 277 6.18 -16.36 6.83
CA PHE A 277 7.10 -17.11 5.99
C PHE A 277 8.30 -17.48 6.85
N PRO A 278 8.34 -18.69 7.45
CA PRO A 278 9.52 -19.16 8.17
C PRO A 278 10.64 -19.35 7.16
N TYR A 279 11.40 -18.29 6.91
CA TYR A 279 12.50 -18.30 5.97
C TYR A 279 13.61 -19.24 6.43
N VAL A 280 14.11 -20.00 5.50
CA VAL A 280 15.34 -20.77 5.69
C VAL A 280 16.50 -19.87 5.28
N LEU A 281 17.34 -19.49 6.25
CA LEU A 281 18.52 -18.68 6.00
C LEU A 281 19.39 -19.37 4.93
N GLY A 282 19.67 -18.67 3.82
CA GLY A 282 20.37 -19.23 2.67
C GLY A 282 19.48 -19.68 1.52
N ASP A 283 18.17 -19.75 1.68
CA ASP A 283 17.17 -19.89 0.60
C ASP A 283 16.82 -18.49 0.10
N ILE A 284 17.70 -17.94 -0.74
CA ILE A 284 17.66 -16.52 -1.14
C ILE A 284 16.60 -16.28 -2.21
N ASN A 285 16.42 -17.26 -3.10
CA ASN A 285 15.41 -17.22 -4.14
C ASN A 285 14.02 -17.69 -3.67
N GLN A 286 13.90 -18.15 -2.41
CA GLN A 286 12.68 -18.58 -1.73
C GLN A 286 11.93 -19.71 -2.47
N ASP A 287 12.67 -20.67 -3.03
CA ASP A 287 12.12 -21.86 -3.70
C ASP A 287 12.02 -23.09 -2.78
N GLU A 288 12.19 -22.91 -1.46
CA GLU A 288 12.19 -23.91 -0.40
C GLU A 288 13.40 -24.89 -0.48
N SER A 289 14.45 -24.54 -1.23
CA SER A 289 15.60 -25.41 -1.44
C SER A 289 16.91 -24.63 -1.46
N ILE A 290 17.79 -24.81 -0.46
CA ILE A 290 19.12 -24.21 -0.50
C ILE A 290 20.00 -24.95 -1.51
N ASN A 291 20.33 -24.30 -2.63
CA ASN A 291 21.05 -24.90 -3.74
C ASN A 291 21.90 -23.88 -4.53
N ILE A 292 22.42 -24.27 -5.69
CA ILE A 292 23.29 -23.41 -6.50
C ILE A 292 22.59 -22.14 -7.04
N LEU A 293 21.25 -22.13 -7.11
CA LEU A 293 20.51 -20.96 -7.57
C LEU A 293 20.61 -19.83 -6.55
N ASP A 294 20.62 -20.17 -5.25
CA ASP A 294 20.81 -19.18 -4.18
C ASP A 294 22.22 -18.57 -4.20
N ILE A 295 23.23 -19.36 -4.60
CA ILE A 295 24.58 -18.83 -4.82
C ILE A 295 24.58 -17.77 -5.91
N ILE A 296 23.86 -18.01 -7.01
CA ILE A 296 23.75 -17.06 -8.11
C ILE A 296 23.05 -15.78 -7.66
N GLU A 297 21.96 -15.92 -6.91
CA GLU A 297 21.22 -14.79 -6.36
C GLU A 297 22.07 -13.99 -5.36
N LEU A 298 22.75 -14.67 -4.44
CA LEU A 298 23.67 -14.02 -3.50
C LEU A 298 24.78 -13.23 -4.19
N VAL A 299 25.36 -13.78 -5.26
CA VAL A 299 26.38 -13.07 -6.05
C VAL A 299 25.81 -11.84 -6.71
N ASN A 300 24.60 -11.90 -7.30
CA ASN A 300 23.92 -10.77 -7.87
C ASN A 300 23.66 -9.69 -6.79
N ASN A 301 23.24 -10.11 -5.62
CA ASN A 301 22.98 -9.28 -4.48
C ASN A 301 24.24 -8.54 -3.99
N ILE A 302 25.35 -9.22 -3.85
CA ILE A 302 26.66 -8.62 -3.52
C ILE A 302 27.10 -7.62 -4.59
N LEU A 303 26.91 -7.94 -5.87
CA LEU A 303 27.35 -7.09 -6.98
C LEU A 303 26.47 -5.84 -7.17
N SER A 304 25.19 -5.92 -6.88
CA SER A 304 24.25 -4.80 -6.98
C SER A 304 24.51 -3.75 -5.89
N GLY A 305 24.93 -4.20 -4.71
CA GLY A 305 25.22 -3.34 -3.54
C GLY A 305 24.03 -2.55 -2.99
N ASN A 306 22.84 -2.89 -3.42
CA ASN A 306 21.62 -2.13 -3.08
C ASN A 306 20.49 -3.10 -2.78
N ILE A 307 20.56 -3.79 -1.62
CA ILE A 307 19.59 -4.76 -1.18
C ILE A 307 19.13 -4.38 0.21
N ASP A 308 17.83 -4.42 0.38
CA ASP A 308 17.14 -4.09 1.63
C ASP A 308 16.25 -5.25 2.09
N GLY A 309 15.79 -5.18 3.32
CA GLY A 309 14.74 -6.01 3.86
C GLY A 309 15.07 -7.49 3.92
N ILE A 310 14.17 -8.33 3.40
CA ILE A 310 14.24 -9.78 3.55
C ILE A 310 15.37 -10.41 2.75
N GLU A 311 15.64 -9.92 1.55
CA GLU A 311 16.74 -10.43 0.72
C GLU A 311 18.08 -10.21 1.39
N PHE A 312 18.29 -9.07 2.03
CA PHE A 312 19.47 -8.82 2.84
C PHE A 312 19.56 -9.82 4.00
N TYR A 313 18.45 -10.00 4.75
CA TYR A 313 18.40 -10.93 5.88
C TYR A 313 18.71 -12.39 5.47
N LEU A 314 18.15 -12.84 4.33
CA LEU A 314 18.42 -14.20 3.82
C LEU A 314 19.83 -14.37 3.31
N SER A 315 20.47 -13.27 2.91
CA SER A 315 21.79 -13.21 2.31
C SER A 315 22.92 -12.99 3.32
N ASP A 316 22.67 -12.33 4.45
CA ASP A 316 23.63 -12.11 5.54
C ASP A 316 23.72 -13.36 6.42
N LEU A 317 24.45 -14.35 5.93
CA LEU A 317 24.53 -15.68 6.52
C LEU A 317 25.42 -15.76 7.76
N ASN A 318 26.30 -14.78 7.94
CA ASN A 318 27.17 -14.70 9.10
C ASN A 318 26.66 -13.71 10.17
N GLY A 319 25.63 -12.91 9.86
CA GLY A 319 24.99 -11.97 10.78
C GLY A 319 25.85 -10.76 11.13
N ASP A 320 26.79 -10.35 10.26
CA ASP A 320 27.70 -9.23 10.51
C ASP A 320 27.17 -7.88 9.95
N GLU A 321 25.93 -7.86 9.46
CA GLU A 321 25.26 -6.71 8.84
C GLU A 321 25.97 -6.18 7.57
N THR A 322 26.81 -7.02 6.94
CA THR A 322 27.57 -6.65 5.75
C THR A 322 27.53 -7.74 4.69
N LEU A 323 26.82 -7.52 3.60
CA LEU A 323 26.75 -8.49 2.52
C LEU A 323 28.04 -8.52 1.71
N ASN A 324 28.74 -9.68 1.77
CA ASN A 324 30.06 -9.82 1.14
C ASN A 324 30.42 -11.28 0.83
N ILE A 325 31.69 -11.51 0.45
CA ILE A 325 32.22 -12.84 0.09
C ILE A 325 32.17 -13.85 1.25
N GLN A 326 32.09 -13.42 2.50
CA GLN A 326 32.04 -14.32 3.65
C GLN A 326 30.69 -15.03 3.72
N ASP A 327 29.59 -14.33 3.36
CA ASP A 327 28.26 -14.92 3.25
C ASP A 327 28.21 -15.97 2.14
N LEU A 328 28.82 -15.67 1.00
CA LEU A 328 28.95 -16.64 -0.10
C LEU A 328 29.70 -17.91 0.32
N ILE A 329 30.78 -17.78 1.07
CA ILE A 329 31.53 -18.94 1.60
C ILE A 329 30.64 -19.73 2.56
N THR A 330 29.90 -19.05 3.40
CA THR A 330 28.97 -19.68 4.35
C THR A 330 27.88 -20.46 3.60
N LEU A 331 27.27 -19.88 2.56
CA LEU A 331 26.26 -20.54 1.74
C LEU A 331 26.81 -21.79 1.04
N VAL A 332 27.99 -21.68 0.44
CA VAL A 332 28.67 -22.83 -0.20
C VAL A 332 28.88 -23.97 0.79
N ASN A 333 29.29 -23.65 2.02
CA ASN A 333 29.48 -24.69 3.06
C ASN A 333 28.14 -25.34 3.45
N ILE A 334 27.05 -24.58 3.60
CA ILE A 334 25.71 -25.11 3.87
C ILE A 334 25.32 -26.11 2.78
N ILE A 335 25.49 -25.75 1.51
CA ILE A 335 25.15 -26.62 0.36
C ILE A 335 26.01 -27.88 0.29
N LEU A 336 27.26 -27.79 0.67
CA LEU A 336 28.18 -28.96 0.66
C LEU A 336 27.94 -29.93 1.83
N GLU A 337 27.35 -29.48 2.91
CA GLU A 337 27.03 -30.27 4.11
C GLU A 337 25.60 -30.87 4.08
N SER A 338 24.74 -30.39 3.18
CA SER A 338 23.38 -30.90 2.94
C SER A 338 23.38 -32.12 2.01
#